data_612a4114dc3576f12d5eb83866283497
#
_entry.id   612a4114dc3576f12d5eb83866283497
#
_cell.length_a   1.000
_cell.length_b   1.000
_cell.length_c   1.000
_cell.angle_alpha   90.00
_cell.angle_beta   90.00
_cell.angle_gamma   90.00
#
_symmetry.space_group_name_H-M   'P 1'
#
loop_
_entity.id
_entity.type
_entity.pdbx_description
1 polymer ?
#
loop_
_entity_poly.entity_id
_entity_poly.type
_entity_poly.pdbx_seq_one_letter_code
_entity_poly.pdbx_strand_id
1 'polypeptide(L)'
;PPILLVFGASGWRFSWYILGGAVLLIAGIVYQFVRSNPAEKGLQQVGEQQVEASQTASSANEQTPSPKWTDTITGVVKIGSVWYLGFVYFFYGLSYIIYMVFFAAYLVKEIGLNPEWAGGLWALVGGLSIFCGVIWGKISDLIGRSRGAALAYLVLGISYIIYALIKVQFGFYLSAILFGITAWSIPTIMAATAGDFVGPRLAPAGLGFITLFFGVGQALGPALGGYLADASGSFTLPFVVAGVISLAGMVLAFYLKKPAT
;
A
#
# COMPACT_ATOMS: atom_id res chain seq x y z
N PRO A 1 -20.57 6.36 14.79
CA PRO A 1 -19.48 5.79 15.62
C PRO A 1 -19.83 5.95 17.09
N PRO A 2 -19.53 4.94 17.96
CA PRO A 2 -19.90 4.98 19.39
C PRO A 2 -19.41 6.25 20.11
N ILE A 3 -18.29 6.79 19.70
CA ILE A 3 -17.70 8.01 20.28
C ILE A 3 -18.60 9.25 20.07
N LEU A 4 -19.27 9.37 18.94
CA LEU A 4 -20.21 10.47 18.70
C LEU A 4 -21.47 10.36 19.57
N LEU A 5 -21.91 9.14 19.88
CA LEU A 5 -23.04 8.91 20.77
C LEU A 5 -22.73 9.32 22.22
N VAL A 6 -21.47 9.12 22.66
CA VAL A 6 -21.04 9.47 24.03
C VAL A 6 -20.69 10.96 24.17
N PHE A 7 -20.04 11.56 23.17
CA PHE A 7 -19.44 12.90 23.24
C PHE A 7 -20.15 13.94 22.34
N GLY A 8 -21.27 13.57 21.69
CA GLY A 8 -22.07 14.47 20.87
C GLY A 8 -21.25 15.18 19.77
N ALA A 9 -21.50 16.48 19.56
CA ALA A 9 -20.85 17.28 18.53
C ALA A 9 -19.32 17.36 18.66
N SER A 10 -18.76 17.10 19.84
CA SER A 10 -17.31 17.10 20.08
C SER A 10 -16.64 15.72 19.89
N GLY A 11 -17.40 14.67 19.58
CA GLY A 11 -16.93 13.30 19.48
C GLY A 11 -15.77 13.11 18.48
N TRP A 12 -15.72 13.90 17.39
CA TRP A 12 -14.63 13.86 16.44
C TRP A 12 -13.28 14.31 17.07
N ARG A 13 -13.28 15.28 18.01
CA ARG A 13 -12.07 15.70 18.73
C ARG A 13 -11.57 14.60 19.65
N PHE A 14 -12.48 13.97 20.39
CA PHE A 14 -12.13 12.84 21.26
C PHE A 14 -11.57 11.65 20.47
N SER A 15 -12.07 11.40 19.25
CA SER A 15 -11.48 10.38 18.36
C SER A 15 -10.01 10.67 18.07
N TRP A 16 -9.65 11.93 17.79
CA TRP A 16 -8.26 12.31 17.56
C TRP A 16 -7.39 12.22 18.82
N TYR A 17 -7.93 12.57 19.99
CA TYR A 17 -7.20 12.42 21.25
C TYR A 17 -6.93 10.95 21.58
N ILE A 18 -7.91 10.07 21.38
CA ILE A 18 -7.75 8.62 21.59
C ILE A 18 -6.70 8.05 20.62
N LEU A 19 -6.79 8.38 19.32
CA LEU A 19 -5.81 7.95 18.34
C LEU A 19 -4.42 8.49 18.63
N GLY A 20 -4.31 9.78 18.99
CA GLY A 20 -3.04 10.39 19.38
C GLY A 20 -2.43 9.72 20.62
N GLY A 21 -3.24 9.45 21.64
CA GLY A 21 -2.81 8.71 22.83
C GLY A 21 -2.33 7.29 22.50
N ALA A 22 -3.04 6.58 21.64
CA ALA A 22 -2.63 5.25 21.19
C ALA A 22 -1.30 5.28 20.42
N VAL A 23 -1.10 6.27 19.55
CA VAL A 23 0.17 6.47 18.83
C VAL A 23 1.32 6.74 19.79
N LEU A 24 1.13 7.61 20.79
CA LEU A 24 2.15 7.90 21.80
C LEU A 24 2.49 6.67 22.63
N LEU A 25 1.50 5.86 23.00
CA LEU A 25 1.71 4.61 23.72
C LEU A 25 2.55 3.63 22.86
N ILE A 26 2.17 3.43 21.61
CA ILE A 26 2.92 2.59 20.68
C ILE A 26 4.34 3.12 20.48
N ALA A 27 4.52 4.43 20.32
CA ALA A 27 5.83 5.06 20.21
C ALA A 27 6.71 4.78 21.43
N GLY A 28 6.15 4.86 22.64
CA GLY A 28 6.84 4.48 23.88
C GLY A 28 7.27 3.00 23.89
N ILE A 29 6.39 2.09 23.46
CA ILE A 29 6.71 0.66 23.35
C ILE A 29 7.83 0.44 22.31
N VAL A 30 7.72 1.04 21.14
CA VAL A 30 8.74 0.94 20.08
C VAL A 30 10.09 1.47 20.59
N TYR A 31 10.10 2.65 21.22
CA TYR A 31 11.31 3.24 21.79
C TYR A 31 11.98 2.31 22.82
N GLN A 32 11.19 1.63 23.65
CA GLN A 32 11.70 0.73 24.68
C GLN A 32 12.27 -0.58 24.09
N PHE A 33 11.60 -1.18 23.11
CA PHE A 33 11.88 -2.55 22.66
C PHE A 33 12.60 -2.63 21.32
N VAL A 34 12.40 -1.67 20.41
CA VAL A 34 13.03 -1.68 19.08
C VAL A 34 14.37 -0.97 19.14
N ARG A 35 15.40 -1.58 18.56
CA ARG A 35 16.74 -1.03 18.42
C ARG A 35 17.07 -0.86 16.94
N SER A 36 17.85 0.17 16.62
CA SER A 36 18.23 0.47 15.24
C SER A 36 19.27 -0.50 14.71
N ASN A 37 20.09 -1.08 15.59
CA ASN A 37 21.17 -2.01 15.22
C ASN A 37 21.07 -3.28 16.07
N PRO A 38 21.10 -4.49 15.46
CA PRO A 38 21.18 -5.77 16.18
C PRO A 38 22.35 -5.85 17.15
N ALA A 39 23.49 -5.22 16.83
CA ALA A 39 24.66 -5.17 17.70
C ALA A 39 24.40 -4.55 19.08
N GLU A 40 23.43 -3.66 19.22
CA GLU A 40 23.01 -3.08 20.51
C GLU A 40 22.43 -4.12 21.47
N LYS A 41 21.98 -5.27 20.94
CA LYS A 41 21.51 -6.43 21.73
C LYS A 41 22.44 -7.61 21.69
N GLY A 42 23.69 -7.43 21.20
CA GLY A 42 24.65 -8.51 21.04
C GLY A 42 24.26 -9.55 19.99
N LEU A 43 23.37 -9.20 19.06
CA LEU A 43 22.93 -10.06 17.97
C LEU A 43 23.70 -9.73 16.69
N GLN A 44 24.08 -10.75 15.93
CA GLN A 44 24.66 -10.59 14.59
C GLN A 44 23.57 -10.32 13.56
N GLN A 45 23.90 -9.58 12.50
CA GLN A 45 22.98 -9.36 11.39
C GLN A 45 22.74 -10.66 10.62
N VAL A 46 21.51 -10.90 10.22
CA VAL A 46 21.17 -12.08 9.40
C VAL A 46 21.88 -11.95 8.04
N GLY A 47 22.78 -12.91 7.74
CA GLY A 47 23.59 -12.90 6.50
C GLY A 47 25.05 -12.42 6.69
N GLU A 48 25.43 -11.90 7.84
CA GLU A 48 26.80 -11.42 8.11
C GLU A 48 27.83 -12.56 7.96
N GLN A 49 27.50 -13.78 8.37
CA GLN A 49 28.35 -14.96 8.20
C GLN A 49 28.59 -15.34 6.73
N GLN A 50 27.65 -15.04 5.83
CA GLN A 50 27.87 -15.26 4.38
C GLN A 50 28.75 -14.18 3.76
N VAL A 51 28.74 -12.98 4.30
CA VAL A 51 29.60 -11.87 3.84
C VAL A 51 31.01 -12.06 4.36
N GLU A 52 31.21 -12.50 5.61
CA GLU A 52 32.54 -12.82 6.16
C GLU A 52 33.17 -14.00 5.44
N ALA A 53 32.44 -15.06 5.11
CA ALA A 53 32.94 -16.19 4.34
C ALA A 53 33.33 -15.79 2.89
N SER A 54 32.68 -14.77 2.33
CA SER A 54 33.03 -14.22 0.99
C SER A 54 34.17 -13.19 1.07
N GLN A 55 34.35 -12.50 2.20
CA GLN A 55 35.40 -11.49 2.40
C GLN A 55 36.75 -12.08 2.82
N THR A 56 36.76 -13.26 3.46
CA THR A 56 38.00 -14.00 3.71
C THR A 56 38.66 -14.50 2.43
N ALA A 57 37.93 -14.54 1.31
CA ALA A 57 38.49 -14.84 -0.02
C ALA A 57 39.01 -13.61 -0.78
N SER A 58 38.78 -12.40 -0.28
CA SER A 58 39.20 -11.14 -0.93
C SER A 58 39.71 -10.17 0.12
N SER A 59 41.01 -10.28 0.40
CA SER A 59 41.92 -9.39 1.14
C SER A 59 41.38 -8.06 1.66
N ALA A 60 41.54 -7.92 2.99
CA ALA A 60 41.99 -6.75 3.75
C ALA A 60 41.90 -5.38 3.06
N ASN A 61 41.14 -4.50 3.76
CA ASN A 61 41.38 -3.07 3.74
C ASN A 61 40.75 -2.27 2.59
N GLU A 62 39.43 -2.14 2.60
CA GLU A 62 38.82 -0.87 2.17
C GLU A 62 37.54 -0.67 2.98
N GLN A 63 37.60 0.23 3.95
CA GLN A 63 36.42 0.94 4.46
C GLN A 63 35.84 1.70 3.27
N THR A 64 34.95 1.05 2.52
CA THR A 64 34.26 1.73 1.42
C THR A 64 33.44 2.87 2.04
N PRO A 65 33.74 4.14 1.68
CA PRO A 65 32.94 5.26 2.18
C PRO A 65 31.46 4.99 1.89
N SER A 66 30.60 5.29 2.84
CA SER A 66 29.16 5.19 2.62
C SER A 66 28.85 5.97 1.31
N PRO A 67 28.15 5.34 0.34
CA PRO A 67 27.94 5.99 -0.96
C PRO A 67 27.20 7.30 -0.74
N LYS A 68 27.63 8.34 -1.44
CA LYS A 68 26.94 9.62 -1.42
C LYS A 68 25.50 9.39 -1.84
N TRP A 69 24.56 10.05 -1.17
CA TRP A 69 23.13 9.95 -1.46
C TRP A 69 22.81 10.13 -2.96
N THR A 70 23.50 11.03 -3.63
CA THR A 70 23.41 11.26 -5.07
C THR A 70 23.75 10.03 -5.91
N ASP A 71 24.78 9.26 -5.52
CA ASP A 71 25.22 8.07 -6.25
C ASP A 71 24.21 6.92 -6.09
N THR A 72 23.60 6.84 -4.92
CA THR A 72 22.53 5.87 -4.60
C THR A 72 21.30 6.12 -5.48
N ILE A 73 20.81 7.37 -5.57
CA ILE A 73 19.67 7.70 -6.42
C ILE A 73 20.00 7.52 -7.89
N THR A 74 21.16 7.98 -8.34
CA THR A 74 21.61 7.82 -9.73
C THR A 74 21.70 6.35 -10.12
N GLY A 75 22.12 5.49 -9.18
CA GLY A 75 22.14 4.03 -9.38
C GLY A 75 20.74 3.47 -9.64
N VAL A 76 19.76 3.88 -8.86
CA VAL A 76 18.35 3.42 -8.98
C VAL A 76 17.70 3.92 -10.27
N VAL A 77 17.85 5.21 -10.59
CA VAL A 77 17.21 5.86 -11.76
C VAL A 77 17.71 5.27 -13.09
N LYS A 78 18.93 4.76 -13.14
CA LYS A 78 19.49 4.09 -14.34
C LYS A 78 18.87 2.72 -14.62
N ILE A 79 18.19 2.11 -13.66
CA ILE A 79 17.59 0.79 -13.82
C ILE A 79 16.19 0.94 -14.43
N GLY A 80 16.05 0.67 -15.74
CA GLY A 80 14.77 0.82 -16.46
C GLY A 80 13.62 0.03 -15.87
N SER A 81 13.88 -1.13 -15.27
CA SER A 81 12.83 -1.95 -14.61
C SER A 81 12.21 -1.26 -13.39
N VAL A 82 12.91 -0.34 -12.74
CA VAL A 82 12.40 0.41 -11.59
C VAL A 82 11.38 1.47 -12.04
N TRP A 83 11.58 2.07 -13.22
CA TRP A 83 10.58 2.96 -13.83
C TRP A 83 9.29 2.23 -14.14
N TYR A 84 9.41 1.03 -14.73
CA TYR A 84 8.25 0.19 -14.99
C TYR A 84 7.51 -0.19 -13.70
N LEU A 85 8.26 -0.57 -12.67
CA LEU A 85 7.71 -0.85 -11.35
C LEU A 85 7.00 0.37 -10.75
N GLY A 86 7.58 1.57 -10.89
CA GLY A 86 6.97 2.83 -10.50
C GLY A 86 5.65 3.07 -11.23
N PHE A 87 5.63 2.82 -12.55
CA PHE A 87 4.41 2.94 -13.34
C PHE A 87 3.31 1.97 -12.88
N VAL A 88 3.64 0.74 -12.61
CA VAL A 88 2.70 -0.22 -12.00
C VAL A 88 2.17 0.35 -10.69
N TYR A 89 3.03 0.86 -9.83
CA TYR A 89 2.63 1.38 -8.52
C TYR A 89 1.78 2.67 -8.60
N PHE A 90 1.98 3.48 -9.66
CA PHE A 90 1.12 4.63 -9.96
C PHE A 90 -0.35 4.23 -10.16
N PHE A 91 -0.63 3.16 -10.92
CA PHE A 91 -2.00 2.68 -11.15
C PHE A 91 -2.70 2.29 -9.85
N TYR A 92 -1.94 1.73 -8.90
CA TYR A 92 -2.49 1.46 -7.57
C TYR A 92 -2.82 2.75 -6.83
N GLY A 93 -1.87 3.69 -6.77
CA GLY A 93 -2.10 4.99 -6.12
C GLY A 93 -3.34 5.70 -6.65
N LEU A 94 -3.50 5.70 -7.97
CA LEU A 94 -4.63 6.35 -8.65
C LEU A 94 -5.97 5.66 -8.36
N SER A 95 -6.02 4.32 -8.39
CA SER A 95 -7.28 3.58 -8.27
C SER A 95 -7.77 3.47 -6.82
N TYR A 96 -6.88 3.07 -5.89
CA TYR A 96 -7.30 2.78 -4.53
C TYR A 96 -7.75 4.01 -3.76
N ILE A 97 -7.15 5.18 -4.05
CA ILE A 97 -7.48 6.41 -3.35
C ILE A 97 -8.88 6.93 -3.72
N ILE A 98 -9.35 6.67 -4.95
CA ILE A 98 -10.72 6.97 -5.36
C ILE A 98 -11.70 6.20 -4.46
N TYR A 99 -11.46 4.91 -4.26
CA TYR A 99 -12.30 4.10 -3.38
C TYR A 99 -12.25 4.61 -1.93
N MET A 100 -11.07 4.88 -1.40
CA MET A 100 -10.92 5.35 -0.02
C MET A 100 -11.63 6.68 0.24
N VAL A 101 -11.45 7.65 -0.65
CA VAL A 101 -11.98 9.02 -0.45
C VAL A 101 -13.49 9.06 -0.61
N PHE A 102 -14.04 8.36 -1.59
CA PHE A 102 -15.46 8.46 -1.92
C PHE A 102 -16.32 7.37 -1.30
N PHE A 103 -15.73 6.37 -0.63
CA PHE A 103 -16.46 5.27 -0.01
C PHE A 103 -17.64 5.71 0.86
N ALA A 104 -17.38 6.45 1.92
CA ALA A 104 -18.44 6.88 2.83
C ALA A 104 -19.39 7.89 2.17
N ALA A 105 -18.86 8.78 1.32
CA ALA A 105 -19.68 9.77 0.61
C ALA A 105 -20.72 9.11 -0.30
N TYR A 106 -20.35 8.07 -1.02
CA TYR A 106 -21.27 7.29 -1.87
C TYR A 106 -22.39 6.66 -1.06
N LEU A 107 -22.04 5.93 0.01
CA LEU A 107 -23.04 5.24 0.84
C LEU A 107 -24.03 6.20 1.49
N VAL A 108 -23.55 7.34 1.97
CA VAL A 108 -24.39 8.29 2.71
C VAL A 108 -25.14 9.23 1.77
N LYS A 109 -24.45 9.82 0.78
CA LYS A 109 -25.05 10.88 -0.06
C LYS A 109 -25.85 10.35 -1.24
N GLU A 110 -25.40 9.24 -1.86
CA GLU A 110 -26.06 8.70 -3.07
C GLU A 110 -26.99 7.53 -2.73
N ILE A 111 -26.54 6.59 -1.88
CA ILE A 111 -27.35 5.41 -1.52
C ILE A 111 -28.32 5.73 -0.37
N GLY A 112 -28.07 6.80 0.40
CA GLY A 112 -28.95 7.22 1.50
C GLY A 112 -28.84 6.37 2.77
N LEU A 113 -27.72 5.66 2.94
CA LEU A 113 -27.50 4.83 4.12
C LEU A 113 -27.09 5.67 5.34
N ASN A 114 -27.41 5.16 6.52
CA ASN A 114 -27.01 5.79 7.78
C ASN A 114 -25.48 5.89 7.88
N PRO A 115 -24.91 7.06 8.27
CA PRO A 115 -23.48 7.25 8.49
C PRO A 115 -22.85 6.25 9.47
N GLU A 116 -23.60 5.77 10.46
CA GLU A 116 -23.12 4.76 11.42
C GLU A 116 -22.89 3.42 10.74
N TRP A 117 -23.78 3.02 9.84
CA TRP A 117 -23.64 1.80 9.06
C TRP A 117 -22.41 1.90 8.11
N ALA A 118 -22.27 3.03 7.43
CA ALA A 118 -21.11 3.29 6.57
C ALA A 118 -19.79 3.24 7.36
N GLY A 119 -19.77 3.83 8.56
CA GLY A 119 -18.65 3.76 9.49
C GLY A 119 -18.34 2.35 9.98
N GLY A 120 -19.38 1.55 10.27
CA GLY A 120 -19.24 0.14 10.64
C GLY A 120 -18.62 -0.71 9.53
N LEU A 121 -19.06 -0.48 8.28
CA LEU A 121 -18.51 -1.14 7.12
C LEU A 121 -17.03 -0.75 6.89
N TRP A 122 -16.69 0.52 7.12
CA TRP A 122 -15.31 0.98 7.04
C TRP A 122 -14.44 0.40 8.15
N ALA A 123 -14.98 0.22 9.35
CA ALA A 123 -14.29 -0.47 10.45
C ALA A 123 -14.01 -1.96 10.12
N LEU A 124 -14.93 -2.63 9.41
CA LEU A 124 -14.71 -3.98 8.89
C LEU A 124 -13.52 -4.01 7.91
N VAL A 125 -13.45 -3.05 6.98
CA VAL A 125 -12.29 -2.89 6.07
C VAL A 125 -10.99 -2.75 6.88
N GLY A 126 -10.97 -1.88 7.89
CA GLY A 126 -9.80 -1.69 8.75
C GLY A 126 -9.38 -2.96 9.49
N GLY A 127 -10.33 -3.68 10.07
CA GLY A 127 -10.08 -4.93 10.78
C GLY A 127 -9.49 -6.03 9.88
N LEU A 128 -10.04 -6.19 8.68
CA LEU A 128 -9.55 -7.16 7.71
C LEU A 128 -8.17 -6.80 7.15
N SER A 129 -7.87 -5.51 7.05
CA SER A 129 -6.61 -5.04 6.51
C SER A 129 -5.38 -5.39 7.35
N ILE A 130 -5.58 -5.72 8.63
CA ILE A 130 -4.51 -6.19 9.54
C ILE A 130 -3.82 -7.45 8.96
N PHE A 131 -4.58 -8.32 8.33
CA PHE A 131 -4.08 -9.58 7.77
C PHE A 131 -3.55 -9.46 6.35
N CYS A 132 -3.84 -8.36 5.67
CA CYS A 132 -3.56 -8.14 4.26
C CYS A 132 -2.08 -8.36 3.89
N GLY A 133 -1.16 -7.73 4.62
CA GLY A 133 0.28 -7.82 4.35
C GLY A 133 0.82 -9.25 4.46
N VAL A 134 0.40 -9.98 5.49
CA VAL A 134 0.83 -11.37 5.72
C VAL A 134 0.28 -12.31 4.64
N ILE A 135 -1.01 -12.20 4.33
CA ILE A 135 -1.67 -13.04 3.33
C ILE A 135 -1.02 -12.83 1.96
N TRP A 136 -0.96 -11.59 1.50
CA TRP A 136 -0.49 -11.27 0.16
C TRP A 136 1.04 -11.33 0.02
N GLY A 137 1.77 -11.07 1.09
CA GLY A 137 3.20 -11.34 1.16
C GLY A 137 3.49 -12.81 0.86
N LYS A 138 2.85 -13.72 1.61
CA LYS A 138 2.99 -15.16 1.41
C LYS A 138 2.52 -15.63 0.03
N ILE A 139 1.38 -15.12 -0.47
CA ILE A 139 0.91 -15.44 -1.81
C ILE A 139 1.96 -15.03 -2.86
N SER A 140 2.48 -13.80 -2.78
CA SER A 140 3.47 -13.31 -3.73
C SER A 140 4.82 -14.05 -3.67
N ASP A 141 5.18 -14.59 -2.50
CA ASP A 141 6.35 -15.44 -2.35
C ASP A 141 6.18 -16.80 -3.03
N LEU A 142 4.97 -17.37 -2.96
CA LEU A 142 4.66 -18.70 -3.53
C LEU A 142 4.47 -18.68 -5.05
N ILE A 143 3.74 -17.70 -5.58
CA ILE A 143 3.39 -17.65 -7.02
C ILE A 143 4.26 -16.69 -7.84
N GLY A 144 5.14 -15.97 -7.16
CA GLY A 144 6.02 -14.94 -7.72
C GLY A 144 5.42 -13.53 -7.65
N ARG A 145 6.30 -12.51 -7.54
CA ARG A 145 5.93 -11.10 -7.32
C ARG A 145 4.96 -10.56 -8.37
N SER A 146 5.24 -10.82 -9.64
CA SER A 146 4.43 -10.38 -10.78
C SER A 146 2.99 -10.93 -10.70
N ARG A 147 2.85 -12.24 -10.54
CA ARG A 147 1.54 -12.89 -10.46
C ARG A 147 0.79 -12.52 -9.18
N GLY A 148 1.51 -12.41 -8.05
CA GLY A 148 0.95 -11.95 -6.78
C GLY A 148 0.37 -10.53 -6.89
N ALA A 149 1.13 -9.60 -7.48
CA ALA A 149 0.67 -8.25 -7.72
C ALA A 149 -0.53 -8.22 -8.69
N ALA A 150 -0.46 -8.96 -9.80
CA ALA A 150 -1.55 -9.03 -10.78
C ALA A 150 -2.85 -9.56 -10.14
N LEU A 151 -2.77 -10.62 -9.32
CA LEU A 151 -3.92 -11.16 -8.60
C LEU A 151 -4.49 -10.15 -7.60
N ALA A 152 -3.65 -9.43 -6.88
CA ALA A 152 -4.08 -8.39 -5.95
C ALA A 152 -4.81 -7.25 -6.68
N TYR A 153 -4.29 -6.80 -7.83
CA TYR A 153 -4.97 -5.82 -8.67
C TYR A 153 -6.31 -6.30 -9.19
N LEU A 154 -6.40 -7.57 -9.58
CA LEU A 154 -7.65 -8.20 -10.02
C LEU A 154 -8.71 -8.14 -8.91
N VAL A 155 -8.35 -8.57 -7.71
CA VAL A 155 -9.28 -8.56 -6.56
C VAL A 155 -9.72 -7.13 -6.21
N LEU A 156 -8.81 -6.16 -6.22
CA LEU A 156 -9.13 -4.76 -6.01
C LEU A 156 -10.07 -4.22 -7.10
N GLY A 157 -9.77 -4.49 -8.37
CA GLY A 157 -10.60 -4.05 -9.49
C GLY A 157 -12.03 -4.63 -9.43
N ILE A 158 -12.15 -5.91 -9.10
CA ILE A 158 -13.45 -6.57 -8.87
C ILE A 158 -14.18 -5.93 -7.69
N SER A 159 -13.48 -5.65 -6.59
CA SER A 159 -14.06 -4.99 -5.42
C SER A 159 -14.67 -3.63 -5.78
N TYR A 160 -13.97 -2.79 -6.54
CA TYR A 160 -14.47 -1.47 -6.96
C TYR A 160 -15.68 -1.57 -7.90
N ILE A 161 -15.66 -2.53 -8.83
CA ILE A 161 -16.76 -2.76 -9.76
C ILE A 161 -18.01 -3.28 -9.02
N ILE A 162 -17.84 -4.22 -8.09
CA ILE A 162 -18.93 -4.70 -7.23
C ILE A 162 -19.55 -3.54 -6.45
N TYR A 163 -18.70 -2.69 -5.86
CA TYR A 163 -19.14 -1.53 -5.09
C TYR A 163 -19.96 -0.55 -5.92
N ALA A 164 -19.55 -0.34 -7.18
CA ALA A 164 -20.23 0.56 -8.11
C ALA A 164 -21.59 0.03 -8.58
N LEU A 165 -21.65 -1.27 -8.91
CA LEU A 165 -22.76 -1.84 -9.68
C LEU A 165 -23.77 -2.61 -8.83
N ILE A 166 -23.35 -3.22 -7.72
CA ILE A 166 -24.23 -4.02 -6.88
C ILE A 166 -24.73 -3.18 -5.69
N LYS A 167 -25.76 -2.35 -5.94
CA LYS A 167 -26.31 -1.34 -5.01
C LYS A 167 -27.22 -1.95 -3.93
N VAL A 168 -26.84 -3.11 -3.38
CA VAL A 168 -27.52 -3.77 -2.26
C VAL A 168 -26.54 -4.06 -1.14
N GLN A 169 -27.03 -4.26 0.06
CA GLN A 169 -26.16 -4.50 1.25
C GLN A 169 -25.13 -5.59 1.02
N PHE A 170 -25.52 -6.70 0.41
CA PHE A 170 -24.60 -7.79 0.09
C PHE A 170 -23.43 -7.33 -0.78
N GLY A 171 -23.68 -6.51 -1.81
CA GLY A 171 -22.63 -5.96 -2.68
C GLY A 171 -21.65 -5.09 -1.92
N PHE A 172 -22.13 -4.23 -1.01
CA PHE A 172 -21.29 -3.38 -0.20
C PHE A 172 -20.43 -4.17 0.79
N TYR A 173 -20.98 -5.20 1.45
CA TYR A 173 -20.20 -6.09 2.31
C TYR A 173 -19.17 -6.88 1.53
N LEU A 174 -19.54 -7.47 0.39
CA LEU A 174 -18.63 -8.24 -0.44
C LEU A 174 -17.46 -7.37 -0.93
N SER A 175 -17.77 -6.18 -1.44
CA SER A 175 -16.73 -5.22 -1.83
C SER A 175 -15.82 -4.85 -0.66
N ALA A 176 -16.39 -4.51 0.51
CA ALA A 176 -15.62 -4.14 1.69
C ALA A 176 -14.70 -5.27 2.18
N ILE A 177 -15.16 -6.52 2.12
CA ILE A 177 -14.35 -7.70 2.47
C ILE A 177 -13.19 -7.87 1.46
N LEU A 178 -13.48 -7.88 0.16
CA LEU A 178 -12.46 -8.02 -0.88
C LEU A 178 -11.43 -6.89 -0.81
N PHE A 179 -11.89 -5.66 -0.64
CA PHE A 179 -11.01 -4.51 -0.47
C PHE A 179 -10.19 -4.62 0.82
N GLY A 180 -10.82 -4.90 1.95
CA GLY A 180 -10.16 -4.98 3.26
C GLY A 180 -9.02 -6.00 3.29
N ILE A 181 -9.25 -7.21 2.77
CA ILE A 181 -8.20 -8.24 2.73
C ILE A 181 -7.11 -7.97 1.68
N THR A 182 -7.28 -6.96 0.81
CA THR A 182 -6.37 -6.71 -0.33
C THR A 182 -5.81 -5.29 -0.34
N ALA A 183 -6.41 -4.34 0.38
CA ALA A 183 -6.09 -2.90 0.27
C ALA A 183 -4.58 -2.59 0.36
N TRP A 184 -3.86 -3.21 1.28
CA TRP A 184 -2.44 -2.96 1.52
C TRP A 184 -1.51 -4.04 0.92
N SER A 185 -2.04 -4.89 0.05
CA SER A 185 -1.26 -5.95 -0.61
C SER A 185 -0.19 -5.39 -1.54
N ILE A 186 -0.59 -4.44 -2.40
CA ILE A 186 0.30 -3.87 -3.41
C ILE A 186 1.51 -3.17 -2.79
N PRO A 187 1.37 -2.28 -1.78
CA PRO A 187 2.54 -1.71 -1.09
C PRO A 187 3.51 -2.76 -0.55
N THR A 188 2.98 -3.82 0.06
CA THR A 188 3.81 -4.92 0.60
C THR A 188 4.58 -5.63 -0.51
N ILE A 189 3.91 -5.99 -1.61
CA ILE A 189 4.53 -6.67 -2.75
C ILE A 189 5.53 -5.74 -3.45
N MET A 190 5.21 -4.46 -3.63
CA MET A 190 6.09 -3.49 -4.27
C MET A 190 7.37 -3.23 -3.46
N ALA A 191 7.29 -3.19 -2.14
CA ALA A 191 8.45 -3.06 -1.26
C ALA A 191 9.42 -4.24 -1.45
N ALA A 192 8.90 -5.47 -1.45
CA ALA A 192 9.69 -6.68 -1.69
C ALA A 192 10.27 -6.70 -3.12
N THR A 193 9.45 -6.36 -4.12
CA THR A 193 9.85 -6.34 -5.53
C THR A 193 10.94 -5.30 -5.80
N ALA A 194 10.86 -4.13 -5.18
CA ALA A 194 11.90 -3.10 -5.28
C ALA A 194 13.25 -3.66 -4.78
N GLY A 195 13.25 -4.33 -3.61
CA GLY A 195 14.45 -4.99 -3.10
C GLY A 195 15.00 -6.06 -4.03
N ASP A 196 14.11 -6.90 -4.61
CA ASP A 196 14.48 -7.95 -5.56
C ASP A 196 15.09 -7.39 -6.86
N PHE A 197 14.74 -6.15 -7.25
CA PHE A 197 15.18 -5.51 -8.50
C PHE A 197 16.51 -4.77 -8.36
N VAL A 198 16.70 -4.08 -7.24
CA VAL A 198 17.87 -3.21 -7.05
C VAL A 198 18.91 -3.79 -6.07
N GLY A 199 18.58 -4.91 -5.44
CA GLY A 199 19.39 -5.55 -4.41
C GLY A 199 19.27 -4.87 -3.03
N PRO A 200 19.76 -5.53 -1.96
CA PRO A 200 19.55 -5.08 -0.59
C PRO A 200 20.09 -3.68 -0.29
N ARG A 201 21.24 -3.33 -0.89
CA ARG A 201 21.93 -2.05 -0.67
C ARG A 201 21.13 -0.85 -1.20
N LEU A 202 20.44 -1.00 -2.33
CA LEU A 202 19.68 0.06 -2.98
C LEU A 202 18.18 -0.05 -2.70
N ALA A 203 17.71 -1.07 -1.99
CA ALA A 203 16.30 -1.34 -1.74
C ALA A 203 15.53 -0.14 -1.12
N PRO A 204 16.06 0.57 -0.11
CA PRO A 204 15.37 1.75 0.45
C PRO A 204 15.21 2.87 -0.58
N ALA A 205 16.23 3.13 -1.40
CA ALA A 205 16.19 4.15 -2.43
C ALA A 205 15.27 3.75 -3.59
N GLY A 206 15.27 2.47 -3.97
CA GLY A 206 14.37 1.90 -4.97
C GLY A 206 12.91 2.03 -4.55
N LEU A 207 12.60 1.66 -3.31
CA LEU A 207 11.27 1.83 -2.74
C LEU A 207 10.85 3.31 -2.68
N GLY A 208 11.74 4.19 -2.22
CA GLY A 208 11.49 5.63 -2.20
C GLY A 208 11.17 6.17 -3.60
N PHE A 209 11.95 5.77 -4.60
CA PHE A 209 11.74 6.19 -5.99
C PHE A 209 10.38 5.76 -6.54
N ILE A 210 10.00 4.49 -6.41
CA ILE A 210 8.69 4.02 -6.90
C ILE A 210 7.53 4.62 -6.10
N THR A 211 7.74 4.99 -4.83
CA THR A 211 6.72 5.64 -4.00
C THR A 211 6.39 7.06 -4.50
N LEU A 212 7.29 7.74 -5.22
CA LEU A 212 6.97 8.99 -5.89
C LEU A 212 5.86 8.81 -6.94
N PHE A 213 5.92 7.76 -7.74
CA PHE A 213 4.89 7.44 -8.71
C PHE A 213 3.55 7.14 -8.05
N PHE A 214 3.57 6.35 -6.98
CA PHE A 214 2.40 6.10 -6.14
C PHE A 214 1.81 7.40 -5.59
N GLY A 215 2.65 8.30 -5.07
CA GLY A 215 2.23 9.60 -4.55
C GLY A 215 1.57 10.49 -5.60
N VAL A 216 2.10 10.51 -6.82
CA VAL A 216 1.48 11.22 -7.96
C VAL A 216 0.10 10.63 -8.26
N GLY A 217 -0.03 9.29 -8.31
CA GLY A 217 -1.32 8.63 -8.48
C GLY A 217 -2.31 8.99 -7.38
N GLN A 218 -1.87 8.99 -6.11
CA GLN A 218 -2.70 9.42 -4.98
C GLN A 218 -3.16 10.88 -5.06
N ALA A 219 -2.31 11.76 -5.54
CA ALA A 219 -2.66 13.17 -5.68
C ALA A 219 -3.70 13.41 -6.79
N LEU A 220 -3.60 12.66 -7.88
CA LEU A 220 -4.51 12.78 -9.03
C LEU A 220 -5.84 12.07 -8.82
N GLY A 221 -5.88 10.99 -8.03
CA GLY A 221 -7.06 10.15 -7.85
C GLY A 221 -8.30 10.90 -7.35
N PRO A 222 -8.24 11.67 -6.26
CA PRO A 222 -9.38 12.42 -5.77
C PRO A 222 -9.87 13.49 -6.75
N ALA A 223 -8.95 14.17 -7.45
CA ALA A 223 -9.30 15.15 -8.46
C ALA A 223 -10.05 14.51 -9.64
N LEU A 224 -9.54 13.38 -10.15
CA LEU A 224 -10.20 12.60 -11.20
C LEU A 224 -11.55 12.08 -10.73
N GLY A 225 -11.61 11.46 -9.55
CA GLY A 225 -12.85 10.91 -8.99
C GLY A 225 -13.91 11.98 -8.73
N GLY A 226 -13.52 13.15 -8.19
CA GLY A 226 -14.42 14.29 -8.01
C GLY A 226 -14.95 14.83 -9.33
N TYR A 227 -14.07 15.07 -10.30
CA TYR A 227 -14.47 15.50 -11.64
C TYR A 227 -15.48 14.54 -12.30
N LEU A 228 -15.22 13.23 -12.22
CA LEU A 228 -16.12 12.22 -12.79
C LEU A 228 -17.47 12.16 -12.02
N ALA A 229 -17.45 12.34 -10.72
CA ALA A 229 -18.67 12.39 -9.91
C ALA A 229 -19.52 13.62 -10.25
N ASP A 230 -18.91 14.79 -10.37
CA ASP A 230 -19.60 16.03 -10.74
C ASP A 230 -20.15 15.97 -12.16
N ALA A 231 -19.36 15.45 -13.11
CA ALA A 231 -19.77 15.35 -14.51
C ALA A 231 -20.90 14.34 -14.74
N SER A 232 -20.94 13.24 -13.96
CA SER A 232 -21.98 12.20 -14.10
C SER A 232 -23.15 12.34 -13.13
N GLY A 233 -23.03 13.21 -12.12
CA GLY A 233 -24.00 13.32 -11.03
C GLY A 233 -24.05 12.09 -10.13
N SER A 234 -23.05 11.18 -10.18
CA SER A 234 -23.03 9.91 -9.44
C SER A 234 -21.61 9.47 -9.13
N PHE A 235 -21.42 8.89 -7.94
CA PHE A 235 -20.15 8.24 -7.57
C PHE A 235 -19.94 6.87 -8.24
N THR A 236 -20.95 6.33 -8.92
CA THR A 236 -20.83 5.05 -9.64
C THR A 236 -19.72 5.08 -10.69
N LEU A 237 -19.66 6.15 -11.51
CA LEU A 237 -18.65 6.28 -12.56
C LEU A 237 -17.20 6.33 -12.02
N PRO A 238 -16.86 7.12 -11.00
CA PRO A 238 -15.56 7.07 -10.34
C PRO A 238 -15.12 5.66 -9.92
N PHE A 239 -16.00 4.86 -9.33
CA PHE A 239 -15.66 3.51 -8.90
C PHE A 239 -15.46 2.54 -10.07
N VAL A 240 -16.26 2.65 -11.12
CA VAL A 240 -16.06 1.87 -12.35
C VAL A 240 -14.71 2.21 -12.97
N VAL A 241 -14.39 3.50 -13.07
CA VAL A 241 -13.09 3.97 -13.61
C VAL A 241 -11.93 3.48 -12.72
N ALA A 242 -12.06 3.55 -11.40
CA ALA A 242 -11.06 2.98 -10.48
C ALA A 242 -10.87 1.47 -10.72
N GLY A 243 -11.96 0.74 -10.97
CA GLY A 243 -11.92 -0.69 -11.33
C GLY A 243 -11.15 -0.93 -12.62
N VAL A 244 -11.44 -0.16 -13.67
CA VAL A 244 -10.73 -0.25 -14.97
C VAL A 244 -9.25 0.08 -14.81
N ILE A 245 -8.91 1.14 -14.06
CA ILE A 245 -7.52 1.51 -13.76
C ILE A 245 -6.80 0.38 -13.01
N SER A 246 -7.47 -0.25 -12.04
CA SER A 246 -6.91 -1.40 -11.32
C SER A 246 -6.68 -2.59 -12.24
N LEU A 247 -7.62 -2.90 -13.14
CA LEU A 247 -7.44 -3.97 -14.13
C LEU A 247 -6.32 -3.67 -15.14
N ALA A 248 -6.13 -2.41 -15.52
CA ALA A 248 -4.96 -2.01 -16.31
C ALA A 248 -3.66 -2.22 -15.51
N GLY A 249 -3.65 -1.87 -14.23
CA GLY A 249 -2.54 -2.19 -13.30
C GLY A 249 -2.26 -3.69 -13.20
N MET A 250 -3.31 -4.55 -13.20
CA MET A 250 -3.19 -6.00 -13.25
C MET A 250 -2.42 -6.46 -14.49
N VAL A 251 -2.80 -5.97 -15.67
CA VAL A 251 -2.12 -6.33 -16.92
C VAL A 251 -0.65 -5.92 -16.86
N LEU A 252 -0.36 -4.70 -16.43
CA LEU A 252 1.02 -4.22 -16.30
C LEU A 252 1.80 -5.06 -15.27
N ALA A 253 1.21 -5.37 -14.11
CA ALA A 253 1.85 -6.17 -13.10
C ALA A 253 2.17 -7.59 -13.58
N PHE A 254 1.32 -8.17 -14.44
CA PHE A 254 1.54 -9.50 -15.00
C PHE A 254 2.79 -9.57 -15.89
N TYR A 255 3.09 -8.51 -16.62
CA TYR A 255 4.28 -8.39 -17.47
C TYR A 255 5.54 -7.92 -16.73
N LEU A 256 5.48 -7.75 -15.42
CA LEU A 256 6.63 -7.36 -14.61
C LEU A 256 7.71 -8.44 -14.67
N LYS A 257 8.89 -8.11 -15.18
CA LYS A 257 10.03 -9.05 -15.27
C LYS A 257 11.16 -8.57 -14.39
N LYS A 258 11.74 -9.51 -13.63
CA LYS A 258 12.98 -9.22 -12.90
C LYS A 258 14.07 -8.85 -13.90
N PRO A 259 14.90 -7.81 -13.63
CA PRO A 259 16.08 -7.51 -14.45
C PRO A 259 16.95 -8.75 -14.60
N ALA A 260 17.49 -8.98 -15.79
CA ALA A 260 18.57 -9.95 -15.97
C ALA A 260 19.78 -9.44 -15.19
N THR A 261 20.21 -10.19 -14.21
CA THR A 261 21.43 -9.94 -13.42
C THR A 261 22.63 -10.32 -14.21
#